data_99ec425c6d9d6639b3622a2e3f94ec90
#
_entry.id   99ec425c6d9d6639b3622a2e3f94ec90
#
_cell.length_a   1.000
_cell.length_b   1.000
_cell.length_c   1.000
_cell.angle_alpha   90.00
_cell.angle_beta   90.00
_cell.angle_gamma   90.00
#
_symmetry.space_group_name_H-M   'P 1'
#
loop_
_entity.id
_entity.type
_entity.pdbx_description
1 polymer ?
#
loop_
_entity_poly.entity_id
_entity_poly.type
_entity_poly.pdbx_seq_one_letter_code
_entity_poly.pdbx_strand_id
1 'polypeptide(L)'
;MDLQKHVEKLVRKVAFKLVKKECEKFEVTEENLQTLVGKPIFTHERMYDVTPPGIVMGLAWTAMGGSTLYIETAKRRLLAPTLKKDQPAGDGSLEITGNLGDVMKESARIALTVARNFIKQKDENNFFLESSHIHLHVPEGATPKDGPSAGVTIITALISLAQNKPVKVNVAMTGEVSLTGKVLPVGGIKEKTIAAKRSNVKIIILPEENKKDYDDLPKFITEGLEVHFVSHYSEVFDLAFD
;
A
#
# COMPACT_ATOMS: atom_id res chain seq x y z
N MET A 1 -10.06 -5.94 17.08
CA MET A 1 -11.21 -6.04 18.02
C MET A 1 -12.23 -6.98 17.38
N ASP A 2 -12.75 -7.94 18.12
CA ASP A 2 -13.53 -9.03 17.59
C ASP A 2 -14.98 -8.58 17.27
N LEU A 3 -15.49 -8.89 16.08
CA LEU A 3 -16.86 -8.61 15.65
C LEU A 3 -17.87 -9.14 16.68
N GLN A 4 -17.61 -10.33 17.25
CA GLN A 4 -18.44 -10.93 18.27
C GLN A 4 -18.65 -10.00 19.46
N LYS A 5 -17.61 -9.34 19.97
CA LYS A 5 -17.70 -8.41 21.11
C LYS A 5 -18.58 -7.18 20.79
N HIS A 6 -18.55 -6.71 19.53
CA HIS A 6 -19.43 -5.62 19.12
C HIS A 6 -20.88 -6.06 19.01
N VAL A 7 -21.14 -7.25 18.49
CA VAL A 7 -22.48 -7.83 18.42
C VAL A 7 -23.03 -8.07 19.83
N GLU A 8 -22.24 -8.66 20.74
CA GLU A 8 -22.63 -8.85 22.14
C GLU A 8 -22.95 -7.52 22.85
N LYS A 9 -22.14 -6.48 22.62
CA LYS A 9 -22.36 -5.15 23.20
C LYS A 9 -23.66 -4.53 22.68
N LEU A 10 -23.93 -4.69 21.37
CA LEU A 10 -25.16 -4.22 20.73
C LEU A 10 -26.39 -4.91 21.33
N VAL A 11 -26.38 -6.25 21.33
CA VAL A 11 -27.49 -7.05 21.86
C VAL A 11 -27.75 -6.69 23.34
N ARG A 12 -26.73 -6.58 24.16
CA ARG A 12 -26.86 -6.20 25.59
C ARG A 12 -27.49 -4.82 25.77
N LYS A 13 -27.07 -3.81 24.98
CA LYS A 13 -27.65 -2.48 25.09
C LYS A 13 -29.09 -2.39 24.60
N VAL A 14 -29.43 -3.12 23.53
CA VAL A 14 -30.82 -3.18 23.04
C VAL A 14 -31.70 -3.90 24.06
N ALA A 15 -31.28 -5.07 24.58
CA ALA A 15 -32.01 -5.79 25.61
C ALA A 15 -32.25 -4.91 26.86
N PHE A 16 -31.26 -4.13 27.29
CA PHE A 16 -31.39 -3.23 28.42
C PHE A 16 -32.45 -2.15 28.20
N LYS A 17 -32.53 -1.57 26.99
CA LYS A 17 -33.58 -0.59 26.63
C LYS A 17 -34.98 -1.20 26.63
N LEU A 18 -35.13 -2.41 26.10
CA LEU A 18 -36.40 -3.14 26.10
C LEU A 18 -36.85 -3.49 27.53
N VAL A 19 -35.96 -3.97 28.42
CA VAL A 19 -36.27 -4.27 29.80
C VAL A 19 -36.65 -3.03 30.58
N LYS A 20 -36.03 -1.90 30.32
CA LYS A 20 -36.40 -0.59 30.91
C LYS A 20 -37.72 -0.02 30.38
N LYS A 21 -38.32 -0.68 29.36
CA LYS A 21 -39.53 -0.19 28.68
C LYS A 21 -39.36 1.17 28.04
N GLU A 22 -38.11 1.52 27.62
CA GLU A 22 -37.82 2.74 26.86
C GLU A 22 -38.40 2.65 25.43
N CYS A 23 -38.56 1.42 24.92
CA CYS A 23 -39.24 1.12 23.65
C CYS A 23 -39.77 -0.32 23.68
N GLU A 24 -40.81 -0.59 22.88
CA GLU A 24 -41.38 -1.95 22.73
C GLU A 24 -40.61 -2.77 21.70
N LYS A 25 -40.06 -2.08 20.68
CA LYS A 25 -39.24 -2.63 19.60
C LYS A 25 -38.09 -1.68 19.32
N PHE A 26 -36.91 -2.22 19.07
CA PHE A 26 -35.74 -1.44 18.69
C PHE A 26 -35.14 -2.00 17.41
N GLU A 27 -35.07 -1.18 16.37
CA GLU A 27 -34.43 -1.50 15.10
C GLU A 27 -33.03 -0.91 15.07
N VAL A 28 -32.03 -1.74 14.78
CA VAL A 28 -30.64 -1.31 14.64
C VAL A 28 -30.41 -0.87 13.22
N THR A 29 -30.03 0.41 13.03
CA THR A 29 -29.70 1.02 11.74
C THR A 29 -28.28 1.56 11.76
N GLU A 30 -27.72 1.88 10.60
CA GLU A 30 -26.40 2.52 10.51
C GLU A 30 -26.34 3.84 11.31
N GLU A 31 -27.42 4.61 11.30
CA GLU A 31 -27.52 5.91 11.99
C GLU A 31 -27.42 5.77 13.51
N ASN A 32 -28.04 4.73 14.09
CA ASN A 32 -28.05 4.53 15.54
C ASN A 32 -26.95 3.58 16.05
N LEU A 33 -26.22 2.94 15.13
CA LEU A 33 -25.16 1.98 15.47
C LEU A 33 -24.09 2.59 16.38
N GLN A 34 -23.67 3.83 16.11
CA GLN A 34 -22.66 4.52 16.92
C GLN A 34 -23.08 4.72 18.38
N THR A 35 -24.38 4.92 18.64
CA THR A 35 -24.88 5.09 20.02
C THR A 35 -24.83 3.78 20.82
N LEU A 36 -24.92 2.65 20.10
CA LEU A 36 -24.91 1.31 20.70
C LEU A 36 -23.50 0.78 20.91
N VAL A 37 -22.64 0.84 19.91
CA VAL A 37 -21.30 0.23 19.96
C VAL A 37 -20.18 1.24 20.22
N GLY A 38 -20.43 2.53 20.00
CA GLY A 38 -19.45 3.62 20.10
C GLY A 38 -19.01 4.12 18.71
N LYS A 39 -18.31 5.23 18.70
CA LYS A 39 -17.76 5.79 17.44
C LYS A 39 -16.73 4.82 16.83
N PRO A 40 -16.61 4.78 15.49
CA PRO A 40 -15.55 4.03 14.82
C PRO A 40 -14.19 4.46 15.36
N ILE A 41 -13.30 3.50 15.60
CA ILE A 41 -11.95 3.78 16.09
C ILE A 41 -11.12 4.43 14.97
N PHE A 42 -11.41 4.05 13.72
CA PHE A 42 -10.75 4.58 12.53
C PHE A 42 -11.76 5.41 11.74
N THR A 43 -11.48 6.70 11.60
CA THR A 43 -12.31 7.64 10.83
C THR A 43 -11.81 7.84 9.41
N HIS A 44 -10.53 7.52 9.15
CA HIS A 44 -9.92 7.64 7.82
C HIS A 44 -8.98 6.46 7.58
N GLU A 45 -9.26 5.69 6.52
CA GLU A 45 -8.36 4.64 6.04
C GLU A 45 -7.35 5.18 5.00
N ARG A 46 -7.54 6.43 4.59
CA ARG A 46 -6.70 7.09 3.60
C ARG A 46 -5.90 8.22 4.26
N MET A 47 -4.57 8.12 4.16
CA MET A 47 -3.65 9.10 4.75
C MET A 47 -3.50 10.36 3.87
N TYR A 48 -3.59 10.20 2.55
CA TYR A 48 -3.40 11.26 1.57
C TYR A 48 -4.57 11.31 0.59
N ASP A 49 -5.16 12.48 0.38
CA ASP A 49 -6.15 12.71 -0.69
C ASP A 49 -5.46 12.70 -2.06
N VAL A 50 -4.29 13.31 -2.14
CA VAL A 50 -3.38 13.27 -3.30
C VAL A 50 -2.00 12.91 -2.80
N THR A 51 -1.42 11.83 -3.33
CA THR A 51 -0.08 11.41 -2.97
C THR A 51 0.97 12.31 -3.60
N PRO A 52 1.87 12.96 -2.82
CA PRO A 52 2.98 13.69 -3.40
C PRO A 52 4.01 12.74 -4.03
N PRO A 53 4.96 13.27 -4.84
CA PRO A 53 6.06 12.46 -5.37
C PRO A 53 6.80 11.71 -4.27
N GLY A 54 7.12 10.45 -4.53
CA GLY A 54 7.80 9.57 -3.57
C GLY A 54 6.88 8.84 -2.61
N ILE A 55 5.56 9.02 -2.71
CA ILE A 55 4.57 8.32 -1.88
C ILE A 55 3.64 7.48 -2.74
N VAL A 56 3.48 6.21 -2.38
CA VAL A 56 2.64 5.25 -3.12
C VAL A 56 1.83 4.40 -2.15
N MET A 57 0.57 4.16 -2.50
CA MET A 57 -0.31 3.27 -1.77
C MET A 57 -0.13 1.82 -2.23
N GLY A 58 0.20 0.95 -1.30
CA GLY A 58 0.18 -0.50 -1.45
C GLY A 58 -0.96 -1.14 -0.69
N LEU A 59 -1.06 -2.44 -0.81
CA LEU A 59 -2.06 -3.28 -0.15
C LEU A 59 -1.38 -4.34 0.71
N ALA A 60 -1.82 -4.46 1.95
CA ALA A 60 -1.34 -5.44 2.91
C ALA A 60 -2.48 -6.29 3.45
N TRP A 61 -2.16 -7.44 4.03
CA TRP A 61 -3.11 -8.26 4.75
C TRP A 61 -2.48 -8.88 6.00
N THR A 62 -3.31 -9.11 6.98
CA THR A 62 -2.96 -9.77 8.24
C THR A 62 -4.09 -10.71 8.64
N ALA A 63 -3.90 -11.48 9.71
CA ALA A 63 -4.98 -12.28 10.31
C ALA A 63 -6.21 -11.45 10.73
N MET A 64 -6.06 -10.14 10.87
CA MET A 64 -7.14 -9.19 11.19
C MET A 64 -7.86 -8.65 9.94
N GLY A 65 -7.42 -9.00 8.73
CA GLY A 65 -7.98 -8.54 7.47
C GLY A 65 -6.98 -7.74 6.64
N GLY A 66 -7.49 -7.13 5.55
CA GLY A 66 -6.70 -6.28 4.68
C GLY A 66 -6.61 -4.83 5.15
N SER A 67 -5.54 -4.17 4.78
CA SER A 67 -5.31 -2.75 5.01
C SER A 67 -4.58 -2.10 3.84
N THR A 68 -4.71 -0.79 3.71
CA THR A 68 -3.80 0.00 2.86
C THR A 68 -2.48 0.21 3.58
N LEU A 69 -1.42 0.32 2.81
CA LEU A 69 -0.05 0.51 3.27
C LEU A 69 0.57 1.64 2.45
N TYR A 70 1.09 2.66 3.09
CA TYR A 70 1.81 3.71 2.38
C TYR A 70 3.31 3.44 2.42
N ILE A 71 3.95 3.58 1.26
CA ILE A 71 5.41 3.62 1.14
C ILE A 71 5.78 5.07 0.89
N GLU A 72 6.52 5.65 1.81
CA GLU A 72 7.03 7.01 1.73
C GLU A 72 8.52 6.98 1.46
N THR A 73 8.99 7.74 0.48
CA THR A 73 10.40 7.91 0.19
C THR A 73 10.77 9.38 0.18
N ALA A 74 11.89 9.71 0.79
CA ALA A 74 12.38 11.07 0.85
C ALA A 74 13.89 11.10 0.63
N LYS A 75 14.37 12.13 -0.06
CA LYS A 75 15.79 12.41 -0.19
C LYS A 75 16.31 13.02 1.11
N ARG A 76 17.28 12.37 1.77
CA ARG A 76 18.01 12.95 2.92
C ARG A 76 19.04 13.98 2.48
N ARG A 77 19.89 13.60 1.55
CA ARG A 77 20.90 14.48 0.95
C ARG A 77 21.37 13.92 -0.39
N LEU A 78 21.89 14.80 -1.23
CA LEU A 78 22.67 14.41 -2.40
C LEU A 78 24.12 14.18 -1.98
N LEU A 79 24.78 13.22 -2.61
CA LEU A 79 26.23 13.10 -2.54
C LEU A 79 26.88 14.28 -3.27
N ALA A 80 28.01 14.76 -2.75
CA ALA A 80 28.76 15.81 -3.41
C ALA A 80 29.14 15.37 -4.82
N PRO A 81 29.02 16.24 -5.86
CA PRO A 81 29.47 15.90 -7.19
C PRO A 81 30.96 15.59 -7.19
N THR A 82 31.37 14.51 -7.85
CA THR A 82 32.80 14.27 -8.11
C THR A 82 33.29 15.26 -9.16
N LEU A 83 34.59 15.55 -9.13
CA LEU A 83 35.28 16.34 -10.19
C LEU A 83 35.24 15.67 -11.57
N LYS A 84 34.80 14.43 -11.65
CA LYS A 84 34.56 13.69 -12.91
C LYS A 84 33.10 13.85 -13.31
N LYS A 85 32.87 14.52 -14.44
CA LYS A 85 31.54 14.91 -14.94
C LYS A 85 30.54 13.77 -15.14
N ASP A 86 30.97 12.50 -15.17
CA ASP A 86 30.17 11.34 -15.59
C ASP A 86 30.12 10.20 -14.56
N GLN A 87 30.51 10.44 -13.31
CA GLN A 87 30.41 9.43 -12.26
C GLN A 87 29.83 10.01 -10.97
N PRO A 88 28.87 9.32 -10.32
CA PRO A 88 28.40 9.71 -9.01
C PRO A 88 29.53 9.63 -7.97
N ALA A 89 29.52 10.56 -7.02
CA ALA A 89 30.57 10.71 -5.98
C ALA A 89 30.62 9.60 -4.94
N GLY A 90 29.93 8.51 -5.15
CA GLY A 90 29.81 7.36 -4.24
C GLY A 90 28.45 6.67 -4.43
N ASP A 91 28.24 5.58 -3.74
CA ASP A 91 26.95 4.89 -3.74
C ASP A 91 25.97 5.56 -2.80
N GLY A 92 24.82 5.95 -3.31
CA GLY A 92 23.68 6.36 -2.50
C GLY A 92 23.23 5.22 -1.58
N SER A 93 22.67 5.56 -0.44
CA SER A 93 22.20 4.58 0.54
C SER A 93 20.68 4.62 0.72
N LEU A 94 20.13 3.49 1.16
CA LEU A 94 18.73 3.37 1.55
C LEU A 94 18.66 3.12 3.06
N GLU A 95 18.09 4.10 3.79
CA GLU A 95 17.69 3.93 5.17
C GLU A 95 16.23 3.48 5.21
N ILE A 96 15.92 2.48 6.04
CA ILE A 96 14.60 1.87 6.07
C ILE A 96 14.06 1.93 7.50
N THR A 97 12.84 2.49 7.66
CA THR A 97 12.15 2.59 8.95
C THR A 97 10.68 2.17 8.82
N GLY A 98 9.98 1.94 9.94
CA GLY A 98 8.55 1.61 9.96
C GLY A 98 8.25 0.25 10.60
N ASN A 99 9.17 -0.28 11.46
CA ASN A 99 9.02 -1.59 12.12
C ASN A 99 8.87 -2.73 11.12
N LEU A 100 9.80 -2.79 10.15
CA LEU A 100 9.80 -3.79 9.07
C LEU A 100 10.60 -5.01 9.47
N GLY A 101 10.05 -6.19 9.17
CA GLY A 101 10.75 -7.46 9.27
C GLY A 101 11.85 -7.62 8.20
N ASP A 102 12.61 -8.70 8.31
CA ASP A 102 13.81 -8.90 7.48
C ASP A 102 13.45 -9.18 6.02
N VAL A 103 12.34 -9.87 5.75
CA VAL A 103 11.87 -10.15 4.38
C VAL A 103 11.49 -8.85 3.67
N MET A 104 10.79 -7.94 4.35
CA MET A 104 10.42 -6.65 3.75
C MET A 104 11.63 -5.74 3.55
N LYS A 105 12.61 -5.76 4.45
CA LYS A 105 13.89 -5.05 4.27
C LYS A 105 14.69 -5.57 3.09
N GLU A 106 14.71 -6.90 2.89
CA GLU A 106 15.33 -7.52 1.72
C GLU A 106 14.63 -7.10 0.44
N SER A 107 13.29 -7.18 0.42
CA SER A 107 12.46 -6.71 -0.70
C SER A 107 12.75 -5.24 -1.05
N ALA A 108 12.95 -4.37 -0.06
CA ALA A 108 13.29 -2.96 -0.29
C ALA A 108 14.66 -2.78 -0.96
N ARG A 109 15.65 -3.62 -0.63
CA ARG A 109 16.97 -3.61 -1.28
C ARG A 109 16.88 -4.09 -2.72
N ILE A 110 16.13 -5.16 -2.97
CA ILE A 110 15.83 -5.64 -4.34
C ILE A 110 15.14 -4.54 -5.13
N ALA A 111 14.12 -3.91 -4.55
CA ALA A 111 13.36 -2.83 -5.19
C ALA A 111 14.26 -1.65 -5.56
N LEU A 112 15.21 -1.25 -4.73
CA LEU A 112 16.18 -0.20 -5.06
C LEU A 112 17.03 -0.57 -6.28
N THR A 113 17.50 -1.81 -6.36
CA THR A 113 18.30 -2.29 -7.49
C THR A 113 17.48 -2.26 -8.78
N VAL A 114 16.23 -2.75 -8.73
CA VAL A 114 15.33 -2.73 -9.91
C VAL A 114 14.98 -1.30 -10.31
N ALA A 115 14.69 -0.41 -9.35
CA ALA A 115 14.39 1.00 -9.62
C ALA A 115 15.55 1.73 -10.30
N ARG A 116 16.79 1.53 -9.83
CA ARG A 116 18.00 2.09 -10.44
C ARG A 116 18.16 1.63 -11.89
N ASN A 117 18.07 0.34 -12.13
CA ASN A 117 18.18 -0.22 -13.46
C ASN A 117 17.07 0.27 -14.41
N PHE A 118 15.84 0.32 -13.92
CA PHE A 118 14.68 0.75 -14.70
C PHE A 118 14.78 2.23 -15.09
N ILE A 119 15.12 3.12 -14.16
CA ILE A 119 15.30 4.54 -14.45
C ILE A 119 16.40 4.74 -15.49
N LYS A 120 17.53 4.06 -15.33
CA LYS A 120 18.66 4.17 -16.25
C LYS A 120 18.33 3.70 -17.66
N GLN A 121 17.44 2.71 -17.82
CA GLN A 121 16.93 2.29 -19.13
C GLN A 121 16.02 3.36 -19.78
N LYS A 122 15.27 4.13 -18.98
CA LYS A 122 14.38 5.20 -19.46
C LYS A 122 15.10 6.53 -19.68
N ASP A 123 16.08 6.84 -18.85
CA ASP A 123 16.90 8.07 -18.90
C ASP A 123 18.31 7.76 -18.39
N GLU A 124 19.24 7.55 -19.32
CA GLU A 124 20.64 7.21 -19.03
C GLU A 124 21.37 8.28 -18.19
N ASN A 125 20.87 9.51 -18.18
CA ASN A 125 21.45 10.63 -17.44
C ASN A 125 20.85 10.82 -16.03
N ASN A 126 19.85 10.04 -15.67
CA ASN A 126 19.25 10.12 -14.34
C ASN A 126 20.00 9.25 -13.34
N PHE A 127 20.89 9.85 -12.58
CA PHE A 127 21.67 9.21 -11.50
C PHE A 127 21.09 9.53 -10.11
N PHE A 128 19.84 9.96 -10.01
CA PHE A 128 19.28 10.40 -8.74
C PHE A 128 19.36 9.33 -7.65
N LEU A 129 18.97 8.08 -7.98
CA LEU A 129 18.97 6.98 -7.00
C LEU A 129 20.38 6.47 -6.64
N GLU A 130 21.37 6.66 -7.52
CA GLU A 130 22.78 6.36 -7.24
C GLU A 130 23.45 7.47 -6.43
N SER A 131 23.09 8.72 -6.68
CA SER A 131 23.73 9.91 -6.08
C SER A 131 23.03 10.44 -4.82
N SER A 132 21.99 9.74 -4.32
CA SER A 132 21.21 10.22 -3.17
C SER A 132 21.22 9.24 -2.00
N HIS A 133 21.26 9.79 -0.79
CA HIS A 133 20.85 9.06 0.40
C HIS A 133 19.33 9.18 0.54
N ILE A 134 18.63 8.06 0.45
CA ILE A 134 17.17 7.98 0.47
C ILE A 134 16.72 7.38 1.80
N HIS A 135 15.65 7.95 2.36
CA HIS A 135 14.95 7.38 3.49
C HIS A 135 13.62 6.81 3.00
N LEU A 136 13.42 5.51 3.21
CA LEU A 136 12.16 4.81 3.01
C LEU A 136 11.51 4.59 4.36
N HIS A 137 10.28 5.06 4.48
CA HIS A 137 9.47 4.89 5.69
C HIS A 137 8.13 4.23 5.36
N VAL A 138 7.69 3.35 6.24
CA VAL A 138 6.34 2.76 6.16
C VAL A 138 5.61 3.14 7.44
N PRO A 139 4.65 4.10 7.37
CA PRO A 139 3.91 4.61 8.51
C PRO A 139 3.22 3.53 9.35
N GLU A 140 2.72 3.96 10.53
CA GLU A 140 2.23 3.14 11.62
C GLU A 140 3.32 2.24 12.20
N GLY A 141 4.41 2.86 12.66
CA GLY A 141 5.59 2.18 13.22
C GLY A 141 5.31 1.28 14.42
N ALA A 142 4.18 1.44 15.10
CA ALA A 142 3.74 0.54 16.18
C ALA A 142 3.30 -0.84 15.64
N THR A 143 2.89 -0.93 14.38
CA THR A 143 2.42 -2.18 13.76
C THR A 143 3.57 -2.85 13.02
N PRO A 144 3.98 -4.08 13.43
CA PRO A 144 4.97 -4.84 12.69
C PRO A 144 4.48 -5.15 11.27
N LYS A 145 5.36 -5.01 10.28
CA LYS A 145 5.08 -5.30 8.88
C LYS A 145 6.19 -6.16 8.32
N ASP A 146 5.83 -7.22 7.60
CA ASP A 146 6.81 -8.08 6.94
C ASP A 146 6.23 -8.69 5.67
N GLY A 147 7.11 -9.27 4.84
CA GLY A 147 6.76 -9.92 3.59
C GLY A 147 7.22 -9.17 2.35
N PRO A 148 7.29 -9.86 1.19
CA PRO A 148 7.85 -9.33 -0.04
C PRO A 148 6.83 -8.60 -0.92
N SER A 149 5.55 -8.62 -0.56
CA SER A 149 4.43 -8.19 -1.43
C SER A 149 4.35 -6.68 -1.70
N ALA A 150 5.18 -5.87 -1.03
CA ALA A 150 5.30 -4.44 -1.28
C ALA A 150 6.35 -4.08 -2.36
N GLY A 151 6.99 -5.05 -3.00
CA GLY A 151 8.09 -4.83 -3.94
C GLY A 151 7.73 -3.84 -5.05
N VAL A 152 6.63 -4.06 -5.78
CA VAL A 152 6.17 -3.13 -6.83
C VAL A 152 5.88 -1.72 -6.29
N THR A 153 5.31 -1.62 -5.09
CA THR A 153 4.99 -0.34 -4.44
C THR A 153 6.24 0.43 -4.08
N ILE A 154 7.25 -0.25 -3.55
CA ILE A 154 8.55 0.34 -3.19
C ILE A 154 9.28 0.86 -4.44
N ILE A 155 9.35 0.07 -5.52
CA ILE A 155 9.96 0.50 -6.78
C ILE A 155 9.26 1.76 -7.29
N THR A 156 7.93 1.74 -7.31
CA THR A 156 7.13 2.87 -7.79
C THR A 156 7.35 4.13 -6.96
N ALA A 157 7.47 4.01 -5.63
CA ALA A 157 7.77 5.15 -4.75
C ALA A 157 9.17 5.73 -5.01
N LEU A 158 10.18 4.88 -5.19
CA LEU A 158 11.54 5.29 -5.52
C LEU A 158 11.61 6.00 -6.88
N ILE A 159 10.92 5.49 -7.89
CA ILE A 159 10.86 6.09 -9.24
C ILE A 159 10.08 7.41 -9.21
N SER A 160 8.95 7.46 -8.51
CA SER A 160 8.19 8.69 -8.30
C SER A 160 9.04 9.79 -7.69
N LEU A 161 9.84 9.45 -6.66
CA LEU A 161 10.78 10.39 -6.04
C LEU A 161 11.87 10.85 -7.03
N ALA A 162 12.48 9.91 -7.76
CA ALA A 162 13.58 10.20 -8.68
C ALA A 162 13.17 11.04 -9.89
N GLN A 163 11.94 10.87 -10.36
CA GLN A 163 11.37 11.66 -11.45
C GLN A 163 10.66 12.92 -10.96
N ASN A 164 10.51 13.09 -9.63
CA ASN A 164 9.69 14.13 -9.02
C ASN A 164 8.27 14.18 -9.61
N LYS A 165 7.69 12.99 -9.85
CA LYS A 165 6.38 12.82 -10.49
C LYS A 165 5.47 11.99 -9.59
N PRO A 166 4.27 12.50 -9.20
CA PRO A 166 3.34 11.73 -8.40
C PRO A 166 2.75 10.56 -9.21
N VAL A 167 2.32 9.52 -8.52
CA VAL A 167 1.49 8.47 -9.13
C VAL A 167 0.05 8.95 -9.31
N LYS A 168 -0.67 8.33 -10.23
CA LYS A 168 -2.10 8.58 -10.45
C LYS A 168 -2.90 8.48 -9.15
N VAL A 169 -3.90 9.33 -9.02
CA VAL A 169 -4.79 9.32 -7.85
C VAL A 169 -5.63 8.05 -7.84
N ASN A 170 -5.90 7.51 -6.65
CA ASN A 170 -6.75 6.33 -6.45
C ASN A 170 -6.20 5.02 -7.05
N VAL A 171 -4.88 4.91 -7.22
CA VAL A 171 -4.19 3.67 -7.58
C VAL A 171 -3.60 3.03 -6.33
N ALA A 172 -3.77 1.72 -6.20
CA ALA A 172 -3.05 0.91 -5.21
C ALA A 172 -2.51 -0.35 -5.88
N MET A 173 -1.44 -0.90 -5.33
CA MET A 173 -0.75 -2.02 -5.94
C MET A 173 -0.21 -3.01 -4.90
N THR A 174 0.02 -4.24 -5.35
CA THR A 174 0.75 -5.25 -4.58
C THR A 174 1.43 -6.20 -5.55
N GLY A 175 2.58 -6.71 -5.17
CA GLY A 175 3.35 -7.67 -5.95
C GLY A 175 4.76 -7.80 -5.40
N GLU A 176 5.27 -9.02 -5.36
CA GLU A 176 6.69 -9.28 -5.16
C GLU A 176 7.44 -9.05 -6.46
N VAL A 177 8.70 -8.65 -6.40
CA VAL A 177 9.49 -8.39 -7.61
C VAL A 177 10.83 -9.09 -7.54
N SER A 178 11.20 -9.77 -8.64
CA SER A 178 12.53 -10.31 -8.84
C SER A 178 13.52 -9.23 -9.29
N LEU A 179 14.83 -9.50 -9.19
CA LEU A 179 15.90 -8.59 -9.68
C LEU A 179 15.79 -8.22 -11.17
N THR A 180 15.08 -9.04 -11.95
CA THR A 180 14.87 -8.78 -13.38
C THR A 180 13.63 -7.93 -13.66
N GLY A 181 12.87 -7.57 -12.62
CA GLY A 181 11.62 -6.81 -12.75
C GLY A 181 10.37 -7.68 -13.00
N LYS A 182 10.49 -9.03 -12.96
CA LYS A 182 9.31 -9.91 -13.03
C LYS A 182 8.47 -9.72 -11.78
N VAL A 183 7.15 -9.56 -11.97
CA VAL A 183 6.17 -9.46 -10.87
C VAL A 183 5.70 -10.87 -10.52
N LEU A 184 5.81 -11.22 -9.24
CA LEU A 184 5.50 -12.54 -8.70
C LEU A 184 4.22 -12.51 -7.88
N PRO A 185 3.49 -13.64 -7.79
CA PRO A 185 2.22 -13.73 -7.08
C PRO A 185 2.37 -13.51 -5.58
N VAL A 186 1.30 -13.03 -4.95
CA VAL A 186 1.24 -12.71 -3.52
C VAL A 186 -0.01 -13.29 -2.88
N GLY A 187 0.02 -13.42 -1.55
CA GLY A 187 -1.15 -13.87 -0.79
C GLY A 187 -2.13 -12.75 -0.44
N GLY A 188 -3.33 -13.14 0.01
CA GLY A 188 -4.33 -12.24 0.58
C GLY A 188 -5.03 -11.35 -0.45
N ILE A 189 -5.23 -11.81 -1.68
CA ILE A 189 -5.89 -11.03 -2.75
C ILE A 189 -7.28 -10.58 -2.32
N LYS A 190 -8.06 -11.44 -1.68
CA LYS A 190 -9.41 -11.10 -1.18
C LYS A 190 -9.36 -9.95 -0.18
N GLU A 191 -8.55 -10.07 0.84
CA GLU A 191 -8.41 -9.09 1.91
C GLU A 191 -7.87 -7.76 1.37
N LYS A 192 -6.89 -7.81 0.47
CA LYS A 192 -6.30 -6.65 -0.19
C LYS A 192 -7.33 -5.93 -1.07
N THR A 193 -8.15 -6.65 -1.83
CA THR A 193 -9.21 -6.07 -2.66
C THR A 193 -10.30 -5.41 -1.82
N ILE A 194 -10.69 -6.03 -0.71
CA ILE A 194 -11.63 -5.43 0.25
C ILE A 194 -11.05 -4.13 0.83
N ALA A 195 -9.77 -4.14 1.22
CA ALA A 195 -9.11 -2.95 1.74
C ALA A 195 -9.04 -1.81 0.70
N ALA A 196 -8.70 -2.13 -0.54
CA ALA A 196 -8.70 -1.16 -1.64
C ALA A 196 -10.07 -0.50 -1.82
N LYS A 197 -11.13 -1.31 -1.87
CA LYS A 197 -12.51 -0.80 -1.99
C LYS A 197 -12.90 0.09 -0.82
N ARG A 198 -12.59 -0.30 0.40
CA ARG A 198 -12.88 0.44 1.64
C ARG A 198 -12.14 1.79 1.68
N SER A 199 -10.95 1.85 1.10
CA SER A 199 -10.15 3.08 0.99
C SER A 199 -10.46 3.92 -0.27
N ASN A 200 -11.58 3.66 -0.96
CA ASN A 200 -12.00 4.37 -2.18
C ASN A 200 -10.95 4.35 -3.30
N VAL A 201 -10.12 3.31 -3.35
CA VAL A 201 -9.25 3.03 -4.49
C VAL A 201 -10.11 2.72 -5.70
N LYS A 202 -9.71 3.16 -6.89
CA LYS A 202 -10.41 2.92 -8.15
C LYS A 202 -9.69 1.93 -9.04
N ILE A 203 -8.35 1.97 -9.01
CA ILE A 203 -7.49 1.16 -9.85
C ILE A 203 -6.60 0.30 -8.94
N ILE A 204 -6.63 -1.00 -9.14
CA ILE A 204 -5.72 -1.93 -8.45
C ILE A 204 -4.83 -2.65 -9.45
N ILE A 205 -3.54 -2.74 -9.12
CA ILE A 205 -2.54 -3.44 -9.92
C ILE A 205 -2.12 -4.68 -9.16
N LEU A 206 -2.35 -5.85 -9.76
CA LEU A 206 -2.11 -7.17 -9.18
C LEU A 206 -1.18 -8.00 -10.07
N PRO A 207 -0.45 -8.98 -9.52
CA PRO A 207 0.32 -9.92 -10.34
C PRO A 207 -0.59 -10.74 -11.25
N GLU A 208 -0.14 -11.00 -12.49
CA GLU A 208 -0.86 -11.81 -13.49
C GLU A 208 -1.24 -13.21 -12.94
N GLU A 209 -0.34 -13.84 -12.20
CA GLU A 209 -0.57 -15.17 -11.63
C GLU A 209 -1.66 -15.20 -10.54
N ASN A 210 -2.05 -14.04 -9.97
CA ASN A 210 -3.16 -13.91 -9.04
C ASN A 210 -4.52 -13.65 -9.71
N LYS A 211 -4.59 -13.62 -11.04
CA LYS A 211 -5.84 -13.38 -11.74
C LYS A 211 -6.94 -14.36 -11.32
N LYS A 212 -6.63 -15.65 -11.21
CA LYS A 212 -7.56 -16.66 -10.73
C LYS A 212 -8.11 -16.38 -9.33
N ASP A 213 -7.24 -15.93 -8.42
CA ASP A 213 -7.66 -15.60 -7.04
C ASP A 213 -8.61 -14.40 -7.00
N TYR A 214 -8.45 -13.45 -7.93
CA TYR A 214 -9.33 -12.31 -8.09
C TYR A 214 -10.65 -12.66 -8.78
N ASP A 215 -10.62 -13.50 -9.83
CA ASP A 215 -11.79 -13.93 -10.59
C ASP A 215 -12.76 -14.77 -9.73
N ASP A 216 -12.24 -15.47 -8.73
CA ASP A 216 -13.04 -16.22 -7.75
C ASP A 216 -13.74 -15.34 -6.71
N LEU A 217 -13.48 -14.02 -6.69
CA LEU A 217 -14.09 -13.12 -5.70
C LEU A 217 -15.56 -12.83 -6.02
N PRO A 218 -16.42 -12.74 -5.00
CA PRO A 218 -17.80 -12.29 -5.17
C PRO A 218 -17.89 -10.91 -5.81
N LYS A 219 -18.85 -10.69 -6.70
CA LYS A 219 -19.04 -9.43 -7.43
C LYS A 219 -19.13 -8.20 -6.53
N PHE A 220 -19.75 -8.33 -5.35
CA PHE A 220 -19.85 -7.20 -4.42
C PHE A 220 -18.49 -6.71 -3.89
N ILE A 221 -17.42 -7.52 -3.98
CA ILE A 221 -16.05 -7.13 -3.63
C ILE A 221 -15.38 -6.39 -4.80
N THR A 222 -15.56 -6.88 -6.02
CA THR A 222 -14.86 -6.39 -7.23
C THR A 222 -15.56 -5.22 -7.92
N GLU A 223 -16.87 -5.07 -7.72
CA GLU A 223 -17.67 -4.03 -8.34
C GLU A 223 -17.17 -2.61 -8.00
N GLY A 224 -16.95 -1.79 -9.03
CA GLY A 224 -16.45 -0.42 -8.91
C GLY A 224 -14.92 -0.31 -8.82
N LEU A 225 -14.19 -1.43 -8.97
CA LEU A 225 -12.73 -1.47 -9.07
C LEU A 225 -12.33 -1.82 -10.50
N GLU A 226 -11.39 -1.07 -11.04
CA GLU A 226 -10.66 -1.39 -12.25
C GLU A 226 -9.41 -2.18 -11.85
N VAL A 227 -9.26 -3.40 -12.37
CA VAL A 227 -8.10 -4.25 -12.06
C VAL A 227 -7.20 -4.41 -13.26
N HIS A 228 -5.89 -4.28 -13.05
CA HIS A 228 -4.87 -4.58 -14.02
C HIS A 228 -3.97 -5.69 -13.50
N PHE A 229 -3.77 -6.70 -14.35
CA PHE A 229 -2.86 -7.80 -14.07
C PHE A 229 -1.56 -7.60 -14.82
N VAL A 230 -0.44 -7.72 -14.12
CA VAL A 230 0.89 -7.41 -14.64
C VAL A 230 1.87 -8.53 -14.38
N SER A 231 2.75 -8.78 -15.34
CA SER A 231 3.81 -9.79 -15.25
C SER A 231 5.20 -9.18 -15.07
N HIS A 232 5.37 -7.89 -15.42
CA HIS A 232 6.62 -7.17 -15.35
C HIS A 232 6.43 -5.74 -14.84
N TYR A 233 7.45 -5.19 -14.17
CA TYR A 233 7.38 -3.86 -13.57
C TYR A 233 7.16 -2.73 -14.60
N SER A 234 7.60 -2.89 -15.84
CA SER A 234 7.31 -1.91 -16.90
C SER A 234 5.83 -1.64 -17.09
N GLU A 235 5.00 -2.65 -16.98
CA GLU A 235 3.54 -2.54 -17.06
C GLU A 235 2.97 -1.77 -15.85
N VAL A 236 3.55 -2.00 -14.64
CA VAL A 236 3.18 -1.23 -13.44
C VAL A 236 3.48 0.25 -13.63
N PHE A 237 4.65 0.57 -14.21
CA PHE A 237 5.06 1.95 -14.49
C PHE A 237 4.08 2.65 -15.44
N ASP A 238 3.73 2.02 -16.55
CA ASP A 238 2.81 2.59 -17.54
C ASP A 238 1.39 2.80 -16.99
N LEU A 239 0.97 1.97 -16.02
CA LEU A 239 -0.32 2.10 -15.35
C LEU A 239 -0.32 3.16 -14.22
N ALA A 240 0.78 3.27 -13.48
CA ALA A 240 0.89 4.12 -12.31
C ALA A 240 1.17 5.60 -12.63
N PHE A 241 1.83 5.88 -13.76
CA PHE A 241 2.20 7.23 -14.17
C PHE A 241 1.45 7.65 -15.44
N ASP A 242 1.26 8.97 -15.63
CA ASP A 242 0.69 9.57 -16.84
C ASP A 242 1.78 9.77 -17.93
#